data_f626b31447c4530dc631c5552138023c
#
_entry.id   f626b31447c4530dc631c5552138023c
#
_cell.length_a   1.000
_cell.length_b   1.000
_cell.length_c   1.000
_cell.angle_alpha   90.00
_cell.angle_beta   90.00
_cell.angle_gamma   90.00
#
_symmetry.space_group_name_H-M   'P 1'
#
loop_
_entity.id
_entity.type
_entity.pdbx_description
1 polymer ?
#
loop_
_entity_poly.entity_id
_entity_poly.type
_entity_poly.pdbx_seq_one_letter_code
_entity_poly.pdbx_strand_id
1 'polypeptide(L)'
;MSIEHILIGKHHGGSDCWRTPSLLFRNLHREFSFSMDGAATEHDALLPRFTDDIHNQSWVGEKVFCNPPYSDTKTFLVKASEADLAVFLIPYRPQTIYWLKHIFTNPLCHEIRILHRAVKYLPPAGHNGLVIRSPFASAIVIFKSEPRRHEVTQMICCADTLLPLTIINRGGLRGRPTIYPPETLDSFIKLYRQGKPIKCIADALRMPLSTSYRIAQRLS
;
A
#
# COMPACT_ATOMS: atom_id res chain seq x y z
N MET A 1 15.86 29.57 -18.99
CA MET A 1 15.40 28.16 -19.01
C MET A 1 14.27 28.10 -18.02
N SER A 2 13.04 27.85 -18.48
CA SER A 2 11.87 27.95 -17.62
C SER A 2 11.80 26.80 -16.65
N ILE A 3 11.32 27.07 -15.45
CA ILE A 3 11.13 26.15 -14.31
C ILE A 3 10.28 24.92 -14.69
N GLU A 4 9.47 25.01 -15.75
CA GLU A 4 8.65 23.91 -16.28
C GLU A 4 9.47 22.71 -16.77
N HIS A 5 10.74 22.88 -17.15
CA HIS A 5 11.59 21.77 -17.61
C HIS A 5 12.19 20.92 -16.48
N ILE A 6 12.13 21.40 -15.25
CA ILE A 6 12.68 20.68 -14.07
C ILE A 6 11.64 19.71 -13.47
N LEU A 7 10.35 20.00 -13.68
CA LEU A 7 9.24 19.22 -13.12
C LEU A 7 8.74 18.07 -14.02
N ILE A 8 9.24 17.99 -15.26
CA ILE A 8 8.86 16.92 -16.19
C ILE A 8 9.96 15.85 -16.13
N GLY A 9 9.75 14.86 -15.30
CA GLY A 9 10.59 13.66 -15.31
C GLY A 9 10.68 13.07 -16.71
N LYS A 10 11.90 12.79 -17.17
CA LYS A 10 12.27 12.32 -18.53
C LYS A 10 11.75 10.94 -18.91
N HIS A 11 10.68 10.43 -18.34
CA HIS A 11 10.22 9.07 -18.58
C HIS A 11 8.79 9.02 -19.15
N HIS A 12 8.70 8.75 -20.43
CA HIS A 12 7.52 8.21 -21.17
C HIS A 12 6.17 8.85 -20.81
N GLY A 13 6.08 10.18 -20.89
CA GLY A 13 4.80 10.89 -20.76
C GLY A 13 4.16 10.84 -19.36
N GLY A 14 4.85 10.30 -18.35
CA GLY A 14 4.39 10.23 -16.97
C GLY A 14 5.27 11.07 -16.06
N SER A 15 4.70 12.04 -15.37
CA SER A 15 5.34 12.76 -14.27
C SER A 15 5.59 11.80 -13.11
N ASP A 16 6.74 11.89 -12.46
CA ASP A 16 7.03 11.20 -11.19
C ASP A 16 6.30 11.85 -9.99
N CYS A 17 5.53 12.91 -10.22
CA CYS A 17 4.87 13.73 -9.20
C CYS A 17 3.42 13.29 -8.92
N TRP A 18 3.08 12.03 -9.09
CA TRP A 18 1.75 11.51 -8.78
C TRP A 18 1.48 11.47 -7.28
N ARG A 19 0.37 12.10 -6.87
CA ARG A 19 0.03 12.29 -5.46
C ARG A 19 -0.68 11.06 -4.88
N THR A 20 -0.38 10.77 -3.62
CA THR A 20 -1.00 9.67 -2.86
C THR A 20 -2.50 9.93 -2.65
N PRO A 21 -3.37 8.93 -2.87
CA PRO A 21 -4.79 9.06 -2.56
C PRO A 21 -5.02 9.33 -1.07
N SER A 22 -5.84 10.34 -0.77
CA SER A 22 -6.08 10.80 0.61
C SER A 22 -6.62 9.72 1.55
N LEU A 23 -7.44 8.78 1.04
CA LEU A 23 -7.96 7.68 1.85
C LEU A 23 -6.84 6.71 2.25
N LEU A 24 -5.96 6.36 1.30
CA LEU A 24 -4.81 5.47 1.55
C LEU A 24 -3.89 6.09 2.60
N PHE A 25 -3.53 7.38 2.41
CA PHE A 25 -2.70 8.09 3.37
C PHE A 25 -3.35 8.16 4.77
N ARG A 26 -4.62 8.54 4.86
CA ARG A 26 -5.31 8.63 6.17
C ARG A 26 -5.34 7.30 6.92
N ASN A 27 -5.52 6.19 6.21
CA ASN A 27 -5.50 4.87 6.84
C ASN A 27 -4.10 4.52 7.37
N LEU A 28 -3.04 4.82 6.62
CA LEU A 28 -1.66 4.65 7.06
C LEU A 28 -1.32 5.61 8.20
N HIS A 29 -1.71 6.88 8.10
CA HIS A 29 -1.43 7.87 9.14
C HIS A 29 -2.14 7.54 10.47
N ARG A 30 -3.35 7.00 10.41
CA ARG A 30 -4.06 6.53 11.62
C ARG A 30 -3.34 5.37 12.30
N GLU A 31 -2.70 4.49 11.54
CA GLU A 31 -1.96 3.35 12.07
C GLU A 31 -0.59 3.75 12.61
N PHE A 32 0.15 4.59 11.88
CA PHE A 32 1.55 4.86 12.14
C PHE A 32 1.83 6.23 12.78
N SER A 33 0.89 7.18 12.75
CA SER A 33 1.01 8.54 13.30
C SER A 33 2.26 9.26 12.78
N PHE A 34 2.36 9.41 11.45
CA PHE A 34 3.52 10.05 10.80
C PHE A 34 3.75 11.46 11.29
N SER A 35 5.01 11.84 11.45
CA SER A 35 5.45 13.19 11.79
C SER A 35 5.95 13.98 10.57
N MET A 36 6.32 13.27 9.48
CA MET A 36 6.94 13.88 8.31
C MET A 36 6.51 13.20 7.01
N ASP A 37 6.33 14.01 5.94
CA ASP A 37 6.23 13.54 4.56
C ASP A 37 7.62 13.63 3.89
N GLY A 38 8.20 12.46 3.60
CA GLY A 38 9.60 12.34 3.18
C GLY A 38 9.85 12.58 1.69
N ALA A 39 8.81 12.85 0.90
CA ALA A 39 8.94 13.08 -0.54
C ALA A 39 7.79 13.95 -1.04
N ALA A 40 7.74 15.20 -0.61
CA ALA A 40 6.68 16.14 -0.96
C ALA A 40 7.20 17.55 -1.12
N THR A 41 6.49 18.33 -1.91
CA THR A 41 6.66 19.78 -2.06
C THR A 41 5.58 20.52 -1.27
N GLU A 42 5.66 21.84 -1.16
CA GLU A 42 4.64 22.67 -0.53
C GLU A 42 3.23 22.46 -1.14
N HIS A 43 3.17 22.09 -2.42
CA HIS A 43 1.90 21.97 -3.17
C HIS A 43 1.21 20.61 -3.00
N ASP A 44 1.91 19.58 -2.54
CA ASP A 44 1.38 18.20 -2.47
C ASP A 44 1.65 17.49 -1.14
N ALA A 45 2.28 18.17 -0.19
CA ALA A 45 2.55 17.64 1.13
C ALA A 45 1.27 17.22 1.87
N LEU A 46 1.31 16.03 2.45
CA LEU A 46 0.23 15.44 3.23
C LEU A 46 0.35 15.76 4.73
N LEU A 47 1.50 16.30 5.14
CA LEU A 47 1.81 16.69 6.52
C LEU A 47 2.42 18.09 6.55
N PRO A 48 2.29 18.84 7.68
CA PRO A 48 2.92 20.14 7.82
C PRO A 48 4.44 20.12 7.73
N ARG A 49 5.06 19.02 8.18
CA ARG A 49 6.50 18.79 8.02
C ARG A 49 6.73 17.89 6.83
N PHE A 50 7.47 18.38 5.85
CA PHE A 50 7.77 17.67 4.60
C PHE A 50 9.16 18.03 4.09
N THR A 51 9.63 17.30 3.08
CA THR A 51 10.86 17.62 2.35
C THR A 51 10.77 17.25 0.88
N ASP A 52 11.31 18.12 0.05
CA ASP A 52 11.63 17.88 -1.36
C ASP A 52 13.15 17.65 -1.58
N ASP A 53 13.97 17.81 -0.53
CA ASP A 53 15.41 17.60 -0.54
C ASP A 53 15.81 16.44 0.35
N ILE A 54 15.84 15.24 -0.26
CA ILE A 54 16.21 14.00 0.42
C ILE A 54 17.64 14.00 0.97
N HIS A 55 18.53 14.79 0.41
CA HIS A 55 19.96 14.78 0.78
C HIS A 55 20.25 15.62 2.01
N ASN A 56 19.56 16.74 2.18
CA ASN A 56 19.82 17.69 3.25
C ASN A 56 18.87 17.58 4.44
N GLN A 57 17.73 16.89 4.29
CA GLN A 57 16.80 16.71 5.39
C GLN A 57 17.09 15.44 6.19
N SER A 58 17.33 15.57 7.50
CA SER A 58 17.47 14.42 8.41
C SER A 58 16.10 13.78 8.71
N TRP A 59 16.07 12.45 8.80
CA TRP A 59 14.91 11.65 9.23
C TRP A 59 15.05 11.09 10.65
N VAL A 60 16.12 11.47 11.37
CA VAL A 60 16.37 11.00 12.74
C VAL A 60 15.25 11.43 13.69
N GLY A 61 14.68 10.47 14.42
CA GLY A 61 13.58 10.69 15.36
C GLY A 61 12.21 10.86 14.70
N GLU A 62 12.11 10.69 13.37
CA GLU A 62 10.87 10.91 12.63
C GLU A 62 10.14 9.60 12.31
N LYS A 63 8.81 9.70 12.24
CA LYS A 63 7.94 8.71 11.63
C LYS A 63 7.56 9.20 10.24
N VAL A 64 8.24 8.66 9.23
CA VAL A 64 8.18 9.18 7.87
C VAL A 64 7.19 8.38 7.01
N PHE A 65 6.29 9.08 6.33
CA PHE A 65 5.61 8.57 5.14
C PHE A 65 6.38 8.99 3.90
N CYS A 66 6.54 8.09 2.92
CA CYS A 66 7.26 8.41 1.70
C CYS A 66 6.62 7.74 0.48
N ASN A 67 6.18 8.56 -0.47
CA ASN A 67 5.81 8.14 -1.83
C ASN A 67 6.85 8.75 -2.80
N PRO A 68 8.03 8.13 -2.94
CA PRO A 68 9.14 8.75 -3.66
C PRO A 68 8.90 8.76 -5.16
N PRO A 69 9.60 9.62 -5.91
CA PRO A 69 9.72 9.50 -7.36
C PRO A 69 10.15 8.09 -7.75
N TYR A 70 9.40 7.44 -8.66
CA TYR A 70 9.67 6.04 -9.01
C TYR A 70 11.00 5.86 -9.76
N SER A 71 11.51 6.90 -10.39
CA SER A 71 12.83 6.93 -11.03
C SER A 71 13.97 6.89 -10.01
N ASP A 72 13.75 7.36 -8.78
CA ASP A 72 14.79 7.48 -7.74
C ASP A 72 14.43 6.79 -6.41
N THR A 73 13.52 5.84 -6.44
CA THR A 73 13.08 5.08 -5.25
C THR A 73 14.26 4.55 -4.41
N LYS A 74 15.38 4.17 -5.05
CA LYS A 74 16.56 3.61 -4.39
C LYS A 74 17.18 4.60 -3.40
N THR A 75 17.36 5.86 -3.77
CA THR A 75 17.95 6.91 -2.91
C THR A 75 17.13 7.08 -1.64
N PHE A 76 15.82 7.11 -1.78
CA PHE A 76 14.90 7.22 -0.63
C PHE A 76 14.92 5.98 0.28
N LEU A 77 15.04 4.77 -0.28
CA LEU A 77 15.11 3.54 0.52
C LEU A 77 16.39 3.46 1.37
N VAL A 78 17.50 4.01 0.90
CA VAL A 78 18.74 4.09 1.70
C VAL A 78 18.52 4.93 2.96
N LYS A 79 17.74 6.01 2.85
CA LYS A 79 17.47 6.91 3.96
C LYS A 79 16.51 6.36 5.02
N ALA A 80 15.80 5.27 4.71
CA ALA A 80 14.90 4.62 5.66
C ALA A 80 15.57 4.23 6.99
N SER A 81 16.89 3.97 6.98
CA SER A 81 17.66 3.61 8.18
C SER A 81 17.86 4.74 9.18
N GLU A 82 17.59 5.99 8.82
CA GLU A 82 17.70 7.14 9.71
C GLU A 82 16.44 7.33 10.58
N ALA A 83 15.29 6.88 10.09
CA ALA A 83 13.99 7.14 10.72
C ALA A 83 13.70 6.16 11.86
N ASP A 84 12.92 6.59 12.84
CA ASP A 84 12.34 5.68 13.85
C ASP A 84 11.36 4.70 13.20
N LEU A 85 10.62 5.21 12.22
CA LEU A 85 9.73 4.46 11.37
C LEU A 85 9.71 5.09 9.97
N ALA A 86 9.87 4.29 8.92
CA ALA A 86 9.64 4.75 7.56
C ALA A 86 8.67 3.82 6.82
N VAL A 87 7.63 4.40 6.23
CA VAL A 87 6.61 3.69 5.48
C VAL A 87 6.58 4.20 4.05
N PHE A 88 6.93 3.31 3.13
CA PHE A 88 7.02 3.62 1.71
C PHE A 88 5.83 3.10 0.93
N LEU A 89 5.30 3.92 0.04
CA LEU A 89 4.37 3.50 -1.00
C LEU A 89 5.12 3.44 -2.33
N ILE A 90 5.47 2.25 -2.81
CA ILE A 90 6.33 2.07 -3.98
C ILE A 90 5.81 0.99 -4.94
N PRO A 91 6.25 0.97 -6.21
CA PRO A 91 5.97 -0.13 -7.12
C PRO A 91 6.49 -1.47 -6.57
N TYR A 92 5.64 -2.50 -6.60
CA TYR A 92 6.02 -3.86 -6.23
C TYR A 92 6.83 -4.51 -7.36
N ARG A 93 8.16 -4.50 -7.22
CA ARG A 93 9.12 -5.02 -8.22
C ARG A 93 10.10 -6.02 -7.60
N PRO A 94 9.63 -7.16 -7.05
CA PRO A 94 10.46 -8.09 -6.27
C PRO A 94 11.60 -8.73 -7.05
N GLN A 95 11.55 -8.71 -8.38
CA GLN A 95 12.58 -9.29 -9.27
C GLN A 95 13.76 -8.33 -9.53
N THR A 96 13.74 -7.11 -8.97
CA THR A 96 14.80 -6.13 -9.18
C THR A 96 15.87 -6.21 -8.11
N ILE A 97 17.12 -5.88 -8.49
CA ILE A 97 18.26 -5.88 -7.55
C ILE A 97 18.04 -4.90 -6.39
N TYR A 98 17.40 -3.75 -6.63
CA TYR A 98 17.17 -2.79 -5.55
C TYR A 98 16.16 -3.32 -4.52
N TRP A 99 15.14 -4.08 -4.93
CA TRP A 99 14.22 -4.76 -4.02
C TRP A 99 14.95 -5.80 -3.17
N LEU A 100 15.78 -6.62 -3.81
CA LEU A 100 16.59 -7.60 -3.07
C LEU A 100 17.47 -6.90 -2.03
N LYS A 101 18.27 -5.92 -2.46
CA LYS A 101 19.29 -5.29 -1.64
C LYS A 101 18.73 -4.38 -0.54
N HIS A 102 17.70 -3.57 -0.84
CA HIS A 102 17.22 -2.53 0.08
C HIS A 102 15.97 -2.91 0.85
N ILE A 103 15.27 -3.98 0.46
CA ILE A 103 14.03 -4.41 1.10
C ILE A 103 14.18 -5.81 1.68
N PHE A 104 14.33 -6.85 0.85
CA PHE A 104 14.33 -8.23 1.34
C PHE A 104 15.49 -8.55 2.27
N THR A 105 16.72 -8.15 1.93
CA THR A 105 17.92 -8.41 2.75
C THR A 105 18.17 -7.32 3.80
N ASN A 106 17.43 -6.22 3.79
CA ASN A 106 17.58 -5.16 4.78
C ASN A 106 16.96 -5.60 6.12
N PRO A 107 17.73 -5.72 7.22
CA PRO A 107 17.22 -6.16 8.51
C PRO A 107 16.20 -5.19 9.13
N LEU A 108 16.18 -3.93 8.71
CA LEU A 108 15.24 -2.91 9.19
C LEU A 108 13.88 -2.96 8.47
N CYS A 109 13.76 -3.70 7.36
CA CYS A 109 12.48 -3.91 6.69
C CYS A 109 11.69 -4.99 7.41
N HIS A 110 10.60 -4.63 8.08
CA HIS A 110 9.78 -5.53 8.90
C HIS A 110 8.61 -6.13 8.14
N GLU A 111 7.98 -5.34 7.24
CA GLU A 111 6.73 -5.75 6.65
C GLU A 111 6.57 -5.22 5.22
N ILE A 112 5.97 -6.05 4.36
CA ILE A 112 5.62 -5.72 2.98
C ILE A 112 4.13 -6.03 2.80
N ARG A 113 3.31 -5.00 2.54
CA ARG A 113 1.90 -5.12 2.22
C ARG A 113 1.70 -4.94 0.73
N ILE A 114 1.40 -6.02 0.04
CA ILE A 114 1.13 -6.01 -1.41
C ILE A 114 -0.33 -5.60 -1.60
N LEU A 115 -0.59 -4.50 -2.28
CA LEU A 115 -1.94 -4.04 -2.52
C LEU A 115 -2.62 -4.88 -3.60
N HIS A 116 -3.79 -5.46 -3.30
CA HIS A 116 -4.49 -6.42 -4.16
C HIS A 116 -4.94 -5.85 -5.50
N ARG A 117 -4.93 -4.53 -5.66
CA ARG A 117 -5.27 -3.82 -6.90
C ARG A 117 -4.44 -2.56 -7.07
N ALA A 118 -4.35 -2.09 -8.31
CA ALA A 118 -3.61 -0.89 -8.65
C ALA A 118 -4.15 0.35 -7.90
N VAL A 119 -3.24 1.12 -7.32
CA VAL A 119 -3.53 2.39 -6.67
C VAL A 119 -4.00 3.39 -7.72
N LYS A 120 -5.03 4.15 -7.38
CA LYS A 120 -5.54 5.27 -8.19
C LYS A 120 -4.87 6.55 -7.69
N TYR A 121 -3.71 6.87 -8.24
CA TYR A 121 -3.00 8.08 -7.88
C TYR A 121 -3.73 9.33 -8.36
N LEU A 122 -3.59 10.41 -7.61
CA LEU A 122 -4.09 11.72 -8.00
C LEU A 122 -3.08 12.39 -8.95
N PRO A 123 -3.54 13.19 -9.92
CA PRO A 123 -2.64 13.92 -10.81
C PRO A 123 -1.78 14.92 -10.04
N PRO A 124 -0.63 15.34 -10.58
CA PRO A 124 0.20 16.39 -10.01
C PRO A 124 -0.62 17.66 -9.69
N ALA A 125 -0.19 18.44 -8.72
CA ALA A 125 -0.83 19.69 -8.36
C ALA A 125 -0.89 20.64 -9.58
N GLY A 126 -2.01 21.28 -9.78
CA GLY A 126 -2.23 22.18 -10.93
C GLY A 126 -2.59 21.50 -12.26
N HIS A 127 -2.59 20.17 -12.33
CA HIS A 127 -3.05 19.43 -13.50
C HIS A 127 -4.53 19.02 -13.36
N ASN A 128 -5.36 19.41 -14.34
CA ASN A 128 -6.76 18.95 -14.45
C ASN A 128 -6.87 17.53 -15.03
N GLY A 129 -5.86 16.68 -14.78
CA GLY A 129 -5.80 15.33 -15.30
C GLY A 129 -6.76 14.37 -14.61
N LEU A 130 -7.13 13.31 -15.33
CA LEU A 130 -7.92 12.21 -14.79
C LEU A 130 -7.08 11.43 -13.76
N VAL A 131 -7.73 10.94 -12.71
CA VAL A 131 -7.14 9.95 -11.78
C VAL A 131 -6.71 8.74 -12.58
N ILE A 132 -5.43 8.41 -12.55
CA ILE A 132 -4.86 7.29 -13.31
C ILE A 132 -4.56 6.13 -12.36
N ARG A 133 -4.93 4.92 -12.78
CA ARG A 133 -4.47 3.71 -12.10
C ARG A 133 -3.01 3.48 -12.41
N SER A 134 -2.23 3.19 -11.38
CA SER A 134 -0.86 2.75 -11.57
C SER A 134 -0.82 1.58 -12.56
N PRO A 135 0.08 1.61 -13.56
CA PRO A 135 0.31 0.46 -14.44
C PRO A 135 1.03 -0.69 -13.70
N PHE A 136 1.51 -0.45 -12.49
CA PHE A 136 2.24 -1.41 -11.65
C PHE A 136 1.45 -1.78 -10.41
N ALA A 137 1.66 -3.01 -9.93
CA ALA A 137 1.30 -3.35 -8.56
C ALA A 137 2.05 -2.44 -7.59
N SER A 138 1.39 -2.02 -6.52
CA SER A 138 2.01 -1.20 -5.46
C SER A 138 2.14 -1.99 -4.19
N ALA A 139 3.19 -1.69 -3.43
CA ALA A 139 3.40 -2.22 -2.10
C ALA A 139 3.63 -1.10 -1.10
N ILE A 140 3.24 -1.36 0.14
CA ILE A 140 3.62 -0.58 1.31
C ILE A 140 4.73 -1.36 2.00
N VAL A 141 5.89 -0.70 2.16
CA VAL A 141 7.08 -1.29 2.77
C VAL A 141 7.38 -0.55 4.06
N ILE A 142 7.49 -1.28 5.17
CA ILE A 142 7.57 -0.73 6.52
C ILE A 142 8.94 -1.05 7.11
N PHE A 143 9.69 0.00 7.43
CA PHE A 143 10.98 -0.05 8.09
C PHE A 143 10.84 0.46 9.52
N LYS A 144 11.62 -0.12 10.45
CA LYS A 144 11.75 0.35 11.83
C LYS A 144 13.21 0.52 12.19
N SER A 145 13.51 1.34 13.18
CA SER A 145 14.88 1.61 13.65
C SER A 145 15.59 0.37 14.19
N GLU A 146 14.85 -0.63 14.69
CA GLU A 146 15.43 -1.86 15.22
C GLU A 146 15.41 -2.99 14.17
N PRO A 147 16.48 -3.81 14.12
CA PRO A 147 16.49 -4.98 13.24
C PRO A 147 15.37 -5.98 13.60
N ARG A 148 14.73 -6.54 12.58
CA ARG A 148 13.75 -7.60 12.77
C ARG A 148 14.40 -8.87 13.37
N ARG A 149 13.63 -9.60 14.15
CA ARG A 149 14.07 -10.89 14.76
C ARG A 149 13.72 -12.10 13.89
N HIS A 150 12.80 -11.95 12.96
CA HIS A 150 12.29 -13.00 12.09
C HIS A 150 12.38 -12.55 10.64
N GLU A 151 12.00 -13.40 9.69
CA GLU A 151 11.89 -13.05 8.29
C GLU A 151 10.91 -11.90 8.07
N VAL A 152 11.09 -11.14 6.96
CA VAL A 152 10.19 -10.05 6.61
C VAL A 152 8.76 -10.59 6.41
N THR A 153 7.81 -9.97 7.11
CA THR A 153 6.40 -10.35 6.96
C THR A 153 5.87 -9.84 5.62
N GLN A 154 5.26 -10.74 4.84
CA GLN A 154 4.63 -10.38 3.58
C GLN A 154 3.16 -10.75 3.60
N MET A 155 2.30 -9.82 3.17
CA MET A 155 0.86 -10.06 3.09
C MET A 155 0.22 -9.34 1.93
N ILE A 156 -0.90 -9.88 1.44
CA ILE A 156 -1.75 -9.18 0.47
C ILE A 156 -2.80 -8.41 1.26
N CYS A 157 -2.91 -7.11 0.99
CA CYS A 157 -3.84 -6.22 1.69
C CYS A 157 -4.89 -5.64 0.75
N CYS A 158 -6.05 -5.32 1.31
CA CYS A 158 -7.05 -4.52 0.64
C CYS A 158 -6.51 -3.12 0.39
N ALA A 159 -6.55 -2.64 -0.85
CA ALA A 159 -6.03 -1.32 -1.20
C ALA A 159 -6.82 -0.15 -0.57
N ASP A 160 -8.05 -0.38 -0.11
CA ASP A 160 -8.88 0.67 0.51
C ASP A 160 -8.76 0.68 2.03
N THR A 161 -8.73 -0.50 2.66
CA THR A 161 -8.76 -0.62 4.13
C THR A 161 -7.40 -0.94 4.74
N LEU A 162 -6.44 -1.39 3.93
CA LEU A 162 -5.11 -1.89 4.31
C LEU A 162 -5.13 -3.18 5.15
N LEU A 163 -6.30 -3.74 5.39
CA LEU A 163 -6.42 -4.99 6.13
C LEU A 163 -5.91 -6.17 5.30
N PRO A 164 -5.29 -7.16 5.92
CA PRO A 164 -4.89 -8.39 5.27
C PRO A 164 -6.07 -9.10 4.61
N LEU A 165 -5.82 -9.68 3.45
CA LEU A 165 -6.82 -10.42 2.70
C LEU A 165 -6.55 -11.92 2.78
N THR A 166 -7.58 -12.69 3.13
CA THR A 166 -7.53 -14.15 3.04
C THR A 166 -7.92 -14.60 1.65
N ILE A 167 -7.02 -15.31 0.96
CA ILE A 167 -7.31 -15.92 -0.33
C ILE A 167 -8.04 -17.23 -0.07
N ILE A 168 -9.31 -17.30 -0.45
CA ILE A 168 -10.06 -18.56 -0.42
C ILE A 168 -9.73 -19.31 -1.71
N ASN A 169 -8.85 -20.30 -1.63
CA ASN A 169 -8.57 -21.18 -2.76
C ASN A 169 -9.80 -21.97 -3.13
N ARG A 170 -10.29 -21.78 -4.34
CA ARG A 170 -11.38 -22.58 -4.93
C ARG A 170 -10.75 -23.85 -5.48
N GLY A 171 -10.74 -24.93 -4.74
CA GLY A 171 -10.32 -26.23 -5.27
C GLY A 171 -11.01 -26.51 -6.61
N GLY A 172 -10.23 -26.57 -7.67
CA GLY A 172 -10.64 -27.11 -8.98
C GLY A 172 -11.60 -26.29 -9.85
N LEU A 173 -12.09 -25.12 -9.45
CA LEU A 173 -13.02 -24.33 -10.27
C LEU A 173 -12.29 -23.20 -11.00
N ARG A 174 -12.46 -23.12 -12.32
CA ARG A 174 -12.00 -22.00 -13.16
C ARG A 174 -12.75 -20.74 -12.76
N GLY A 175 -12.05 -19.73 -12.24
CA GLY A 175 -12.64 -18.44 -11.89
C GLY A 175 -11.68 -17.57 -11.08
N ARG A 176 -11.89 -16.25 -11.11
CA ARG A 176 -11.09 -15.29 -10.35
C ARG A 176 -11.23 -15.56 -8.84
N PRO A 177 -10.15 -15.65 -8.06
CA PRO A 177 -10.23 -15.79 -6.61
C PRO A 177 -11.03 -14.65 -6.00
N THR A 178 -11.96 -14.98 -5.11
CA THR A 178 -12.65 -13.97 -4.32
C THR A 178 -11.85 -13.71 -3.06
N ILE A 179 -11.52 -12.45 -2.81
CA ILE A 179 -10.72 -12.00 -1.68
C ILE A 179 -11.65 -11.25 -0.74
N TYR A 180 -11.78 -11.71 0.50
CA TYR A 180 -12.54 -11.04 1.55
C TYR A 180 -11.67 -10.74 2.75
N PRO A 181 -11.88 -9.61 3.45
CA PRO A 181 -11.24 -9.36 4.74
C PRO A 181 -11.55 -10.50 5.72
N PRO A 182 -10.60 -10.88 6.60
CA PRO A 182 -10.81 -11.92 7.61
C PRO A 182 -12.07 -11.70 8.45
N GLU A 183 -12.34 -10.47 8.85
CA GLU A 183 -13.52 -10.09 9.64
C GLU A 183 -14.84 -10.38 8.92
N THR A 184 -14.86 -10.27 7.59
CA THR A 184 -16.05 -10.62 6.79
C THR A 184 -16.29 -12.13 6.82
N LEU A 185 -15.23 -12.92 6.77
CA LEU A 185 -15.30 -14.37 6.86
C LEU A 185 -15.70 -14.83 8.26
N ASP A 186 -15.11 -14.23 9.30
CA ASP A 186 -15.47 -14.52 10.69
C ASP A 186 -16.93 -14.17 10.97
N SER A 187 -17.38 -13.02 10.46
CA SER A 187 -18.79 -12.63 10.54
C SER A 187 -19.70 -13.61 9.81
N PHE A 188 -19.28 -14.08 8.61
CA PHE A 188 -20.04 -15.11 7.88
C PHE A 188 -20.14 -16.40 8.68
N ILE A 189 -19.02 -16.91 9.20
CA ILE A 189 -18.97 -18.14 10.00
C ILE A 189 -19.85 -18.03 11.24
N LYS A 190 -19.78 -16.89 11.94
CA LYS A 190 -20.61 -16.62 13.13
C LYS A 190 -22.10 -16.67 12.81
N LEU A 191 -22.53 -15.95 11.77
CA LEU A 191 -23.94 -15.92 11.36
C LEU A 191 -24.44 -17.28 10.85
N TYR A 192 -23.58 -18.01 10.13
CA TYR A 192 -23.89 -19.36 9.63
C TYR A 192 -24.07 -20.36 10.78
N ARG A 193 -23.19 -20.35 11.77
CA ARG A 193 -23.31 -21.19 12.98
C ARG A 193 -24.52 -20.84 13.85
N GLN A 194 -25.02 -19.61 13.74
CA GLN A 194 -26.28 -19.18 14.37
C GLN A 194 -27.53 -19.64 13.62
N GLY A 195 -27.39 -20.41 12.53
CA GLY A 195 -28.51 -20.92 11.73
C GLY A 195 -29.16 -19.86 10.82
N LYS A 196 -28.54 -18.72 10.58
CA LYS A 196 -29.06 -17.69 9.68
C LYS A 196 -29.11 -18.21 8.24
N PRO A 197 -30.17 -17.96 7.46
CA PRO A 197 -30.25 -18.33 6.05
C PRO A 197 -29.10 -17.68 5.25
N ILE A 198 -28.48 -18.46 4.34
CA ILE A 198 -27.30 -18.00 3.56
C ILE A 198 -27.62 -16.72 2.78
N LYS A 199 -28.85 -16.58 2.26
CA LYS A 199 -29.29 -15.38 1.57
C LYS A 199 -29.23 -14.15 2.47
N CYS A 200 -29.70 -14.23 3.70
CA CYS A 200 -29.67 -13.15 4.68
C CYS A 200 -28.21 -12.78 5.06
N ILE A 201 -27.33 -13.78 5.17
CA ILE A 201 -25.91 -13.55 5.42
C ILE A 201 -25.25 -12.84 4.24
N ALA A 202 -25.55 -13.28 3.02
CA ALA A 202 -25.05 -12.68 1.79
C ALA A 202 -25.42 -11.20 1.68
N ASP A 203 -26.69 -10.86 1.93
CA ASP A 203 -27.19 -9.49 1.89
C ASP A 203 -26.55 -8.62 3.00
N ALA A 204 -26.50 -9.13 4.23
CA ALA A 204 -25.92 -8.42 5.36
C ALA A 204 -24.42 -8.11 5.18
N LEU A 205 -23.66 -9.02 4.57
CA LEU A 205 -22.23 -8.87 4.33
C LEU A 205 -21.89 -8.35 2.93
N ARG A 206 -22.90 -7.99 2.14
CA ARG A 206 -22.77 -7.55 0.74
C ARG A 206 -21.93 -8.50 -0.10
N MET A 207 -22.15 -9.79 0.07
CA MET A 207 -21.44 -10.85 -0.63
C MET A 207 -22.33 -11.42 -1.76
N PRO A 208 -21.74 -11.82 -2.92
CA PRO A 208 -22.48 -12.55 -3.93
C PRO A 208 -23.05 -13.83 -3.35
N LEU A 209 -24.33 -14.11 -3.64
CA LEU A 209 -25.05 -15.28 -3.13
C LEU A 209 -24.34 -16.61 -3.50
N SER A 210 -23.81 -16.69 -4.74
CA SER A 210 -23.03 -17.85 -5.21
C SER A 210 -21.77 -18.09 -4.39
N THR A 211 -21.13 -17.03 -3.92
CA THR A 211 -19.96 -17.12 -3.05
C THR A 211 -20.35 -17.56 -1.65
N SER A 212 -21.44 -17.03 -1.12
CA SER A 212 -21.97 -17.35 0.21
C SER A 212 -22.36 -18.83 0.32
N TYR A 213 -23.03 -19.39 -0.67
CA TYR A 213 -23.31 -20.84 -0.73
C TYR A 213 -22.03 -21.68 -0.76
N ARG A 214 -21.02 -21.24 -1.48
CA ARG A 214 -19.74 -21.97 -1.59
C ARG A 214 -18.95 -21.96 -0.29
N ILE A 215 -18.99 -20.86 0.47
CA ILE A 215 -18.39 -20.80 1.80
C ILE A 215 -19.16 -21.74 2.74
N ALA A 216 -20.48 -21.70 2.73
CA ALA A 216 -21.32 -22.56 3.56
C ALA A 216 -21.07 -24.05 3.32
N GLN A 217 -20.93 -24.49 2.05
CA GLN A 217 -20.60 -25.88 1.69
C GLN A 217 -19.26 -26.37 2.24
N ARG A 218 -18.35 -25.48 2.65
CA ARG A 218 -17.05 -25.84 3.25
C ARG A 218 -17.09 -25.86 4.77
N LEU A 219 -18.18 -25.35 5.34
CA LEU A 219 -18.38 -25.30 6.80
C LEU A 219 -19.32 -26.42 7.28
N SER A 220 -20.04 -27.03 6.37
CA SER A 220 -20.85 -28.24 6.57
C SER A 220 -20.01 -29.51 6.37
#